data_bc8a1ce290c870be56d54c6c287bc310
#
_entry.id   bc8a1ce290c870be56d54c6c287bc310
#
_cell.length_a   1.000
_cell.length_b   1.000
_cell.length_c   1.000
_cell.angle_alpha   90.00
_cell.angle_beta   90.00
_cell.angle_gamma   90.00
#
_symmetry.space_group_name_H-M   'P 1'
#
loop_
_entity.id
_entity.type
_entity.pdbx_description
1 polymer ?
#
loop_
_entity_poly.entity_id
_entity_poly.type
_entity_poly.pdbx_seq_one_letter_code
_entity_poly.pdbx_strand_id
1 'polypeptide(L)' 'MPIIEVHMFEGRTVDQKRKLVAEMTGAVVKSIGVKPEDVRIILQDMARYDYSIAGKLA' A
#
# COMPACT_ATOMS: atom_id res chain seq x y z
N MET A 1 4.88 -8.53 12.57
CA MET A 1 5.64 -7.40 12.02
C MET A 1 6.45 -7.87 10.84
N PRO A 2 6.45 -7.14 9.70
CA PRO A 2 6.42 -5.66 9.60
C PRO A 2 5.02 -5.07 9.39
N ILE A 3 4.94 -3.73 9.46
CA ILE A 3 3.79 -2.93 9.05
C ILE A 3 4.24 -2.04 7.88
N ILE A 4 3.48 -2.05 6.79
CA ILE A 4 3.78 -1.26 5.61
C ILE A 4 2.60 -0.33 5.34
N GLU A 5 2.88 0.94 5.14
CA GLU A 5 1.86 1.90 4.75
C GLU A 5 2.05 2.29 3.30
N VAL A 6 0.98 2.21 2.52
CA VAL A 6 0.98 2.61 1.11
C VAL A 6 0.04 3.80 0.96
N HIS A 7 0.59 4.92 0.54
CA HIS A 7 -0.20 6.09 0.20
C HIS A 7 -0.40 6.12 -1.30
N MET A 8 -1.64 6.21 -1.74
CA MET A 8 -1.96 6.22 -3.17
C MET A 8 -3.19 7.06 -3.45
N PHE A 9 -3.30 7.54 -4.66
CA PHE A 9 -4.49 8.27 -5.06
C PHE A 9 -5.69 7.33 -5.07
N GLU A 10 -6.86 7.86 -4.68
CA GLU A 10 -8.13 7.13 -4.74
C GLU A 10 -8.46 6.74 -6.18
N GLY A 11 -9.34 5.75 -6.33
CA GLY A 11 -9.82 5.30 -7.63
C GLY A 11 -9.53 3.85 -7.96
N ARG A 12 -8.72 3.14 -7.15
CA ARG A 12 -8.49 1.70 -7.36
C ARG A 12 -9.70 0.91 -6.88
N THR A 13 -10.01 -0.16 -7.59
CA THR A 13 -11.08 -1.07 -7.19
C THR A 13 -10.64 -1.93 -6.00
N VAL A 14 -11.61 -2.52 -5.32
CA VAL A 14 -11.31 -3.44 -4.22
C VAL A 14 -10.51 -4.64 -4.72
N ASP A 15 -10.80 -5.14 -5.91
CA ASP A 15 -10.05 -6.27 -6.48
C ASP A 15 -8.60 -5.90 -6.77
N GLN A 16 -8.34 -4.68 -7.25
CA GLN A 16 -6.97 -4.21 -7.43
C GLN A 16 -6.24 -4.12 -6.10
N LYS A 17 -6.90 -3.65 -5.05
CA LYS A 17 -6.31 -3.57 -3.71
C LYS A 17 -6.03 -4.95 -3.14
N ARG A 18 -6.94 -5.92 -3.35
CA ARG A 18 -6.70 -7.32 -2.93
C ARG A 18 -5.45 -7.88 -3.58
N LYS A 19 -5.30 -7.67 -4.88
CA LYS A 19 -4.12 -8.14 -5.61
C LYS A 19 -2.85 -7.46 -5.10
N LEU A 20 -2.91 -6.16 -4.89
CA LEU A 20 -1.76 -5.39 -4.41
C LEU A 20 -1.28 -5.93 -3.07
N VAL A 21 -2.16 -6.09 -2.08
CA VAL A 21 -1.74 -6.56 -0.75
C VAL A 21 -1.28 -8.01 -0.78
N ALA A 22 -1.86 -8.84 -1.64
CA ALA A 22 -1.41 -10.23 -1.78
C ALA A 22 0.01 -10.31 -2.33
N GLU A 23 0.30 -9.55 -3.38
CA GLU A 23 1.63 -9.54 -3.98
C GLU A 23 2.67 -8.89 -3.08
N MET A 24 2.32 -7.82 -2.39
CA MET A 24 3.23 -7.18 -1.43
C MET A 24 3.54 -8.11 -0.27
N THR A 25 2.55 -8.80 0.27
CA THR A 25 2.77 -9.77 1.33
C THR A 25 3.72 -10.87 0.87
N GLY A 26 3.53 -11.40 -0.34
CA GLY A 26 4.43 -12.40 -0.90
C GLY A 26 5.86 -11.91 -1.02
N ALA A 27 6.04 -10.68 -1.46
CA ALA A 27 7.37 -10.09 -1.59
C ALA A 27 8.07 -9.94 -0.24
N VAL A 28 7.34 -9.52 0.79
CA VAL A 28 7.88 -9.39 2.15
C VAL A 28 8.28 -10.74 2.71
N VAL A 29 7.41 -11.74 2.56
CA VAL A 29 7.71 -13.11 3.02
C VAL A 29 8.97 -13.66 2.36
N LYS A 30 9.10 -13.47 1.04
CA LYS A 30 10.26 -13.96 0.30
C LYS A 30 11.54 -13.23 0.65
N SER A 31 11.46 -11.94 0.92
CA SER A 31 12.66 -11.12 1.11
C SER A 31 13.23 -11.17 2.52
N ILE A 32 12.38 -11.18 3.54
CA ILE A 32 12.84 -11.12 4.93
C ILE A 32 12.46 -12.34 5.77
N GLY A 33 11.77 -13.32 5.19
CA GLY A 33 11.55 -14.61 5.83
C GLY A 33 10.56 -14.60 6.99
N VAL A 34 9.55 -13.74 6.94
CA VAL A 34 8.49 -13.71 7.96
C VAL A 34 7.29 -14.53 7.51
N LYS A 35 6.40 -14.84 8.43
CA LYS A 35 5.15 -15.53 8.12
C LYS A 35 4.16 -14.54 7.50
N PRO A 36 3.30 -14.99 6.57
CA PRO A 36 2.27 -14.09 6.00
C PRO A 36 1.40 -13.43 7.06
N GLU A 37 1.06 -14.13 8.13
CA GLU A 37 0.23 -13.61 9.22
C GLU A 37 0.87 -12.45 9.97
N ASP A 38 2.19 -12.32 9.88
CA ASP A 38 2.91 -11.24 10.55
C ASP A 38 2.98 -9.97 9.72
N VAL A 39 2.63 -10.04 8.43
CA VAL A 39 2.70 -8.89 7.53
C VAL A 39 1.39 -8.10 7.61
N ARG A 40 1.52 -6.82 7.92
CA ARG A 40 0.37 -5.91 7.95
C ARG A 40 0.58 -4.81 6.93
N ILE A 41 -0.44 -4.54 6.14
CA ILE A 41 -0.38 -3.52 5.10
C ILE A 41 -1.58 -2.60 5.27
N ILE A 42 -1.31 -1.31 5.38
CA ILE A 42 -2.32 -0.28 5.45
C ILE A 42 -2.34 0.46 4.12
N LEU A 43 -3.49 0.49 3.47
CA LEU A 43 -3.68 1.27 2.25
C LEU A 43 -4.39 2.56 2.60
N GLN A 44 -3.80 3.67 2.23
CA GLN A 44 -4.32 4.99 2.52
C GLN A 44 -4.67 5.67 1.20
N ASP A 45 -5.95 5.73 0.88
CA ASP A 45 -6.43 6.50 -0.27
C ASP A 45 -6.35 7.99 0.05
N MET A 46 -6.01 8.77 -0.96
CA MET A 46 -5.98 10.23 -0.83
C MET A 46 -6.54 10.87 -2.10
N ALA A 47 -7.17 12.01 -1.94
CA ALA A 47 -7.60 12.83 -3.06
C ALA A 47 -6.39 13.57 -3.65
N ARG A 48 -6.49 13.97 -4.91
CA ARG A 48 -5.37 14.69 -5.55
C ARG A 48 -5.04 16.00 -4.85
N TYR A 49 -6.04 16.67 -4.29
CA TYR A 49 -5.82 17.93 -3.55
C TYR A 49 -5.23 17.71 -2.15
N ASP A 50 -4.99 16.46 -1.77
CA ASP A 50 -4.27 16.11 -0.54
C ASP A 50 -2.80 15.81 -0.79
N TYR A 51 -2.33 16.02 -2.02
CA TYR A 51 -0.96 15.72 -2.41
C TYR A 51 -0.38 16.88 -3.20
N SER A 52 0.77 17.37 -2.77
CA SER A 52 1.43 18.49 -3.44
C SER A 52 2.88 18.16 -3.79
N ILE A 53 3.35 18.72 -4.89
CA ILE A 53 4.74 18.68 -5.30
C ILE A 53 5.17 20.11 -5.54
N ALA A 54 6.26 20.55 -4.90
CA ALA A 54 6.80 21.90 -5.04
C ALA A 54 5.76 22.98 -4.76
N GLY A 55 4.86 22.73 -3.81
CA GLY A 55 3.83 23.69 -3.42
C GLY A 55 2.61 23.72 -4.34
N LYS A 56 2.49 22.78 -5.28
CA LYS A 56 1.34 22.70 -6.18
C LYS A 56 0.56 21.41 -5.94
N LEU A 57 -0.74 21.50 -5.88
CA LEU A 57 -1.60 20.32 -5.73
C LEU A 57 -1.65 19.52 -7.02
N ALA A 58 -1.68 18.22 -6.85
CA ALA A 58 -1.76 17.29 -7.99
C ALA A 58 -3.11 17.34 -8.70
#